data_c9ffe8f7aedf0e082bbf0821b1c503cb
#
_entry.id   c9ffe8f7aedf0e082bbf0821b1c503cb
#
_cell.length_a   1.000
_cell.length_b   1.000
_cell.length_c   1.000
_cell.angle_alpha   90.00
_cell.angle_beta   90.00
_cell.angle_gamma   90.00
#
_symmetry.space_group_name_H-M   'P 1'
#
loop_
_entity.id
_entity.type
_entity.pdbx_description
1 polymer ?
#
loop_
_entity_poly.entity_id
_entity_poly.type
_entity_poly.pdbx_seq_one_letter_code
_entity_poly.pdbx_strand_id
1 'polypeptide(L)'
;AQAMQMDDPVQAQQALELQAQQAAEAAKKMQKAIEDPLVESNWHGEVRQVIEDAARCGSGVLKGPFPVMRTVRMTREDPATKIKSQIKLDEIKPGSKRIDFWNFFPDPACGEDIHNGSYTWEREYIGKRQLKEMLKDQSYDKEELLAALREGPAKTREGTEAVYRRSDDEYEMWIFHGHCMRQQLQAMGVALDDDVDEQMPAMAVMINDRLIKCVL
;
A
#
# COMPACT_ATOMS: atom_id res chain seq x y z
N ALA A 1 14.79 29.95 29.14
CA ALA A 1 13.41 30.36 29.31
C ALA A 1 13.38 31.75 29.92
N GLN A 2 13.36 32.81 29.09
CA GLN A 2 13.16 34.17 29.53
C GLN A 2 11.64 34.41 29.44
N ALA A 3 10.99 34.42 30.60
CA ALA A 3 9.62 34.95 30.73
C ALA A 3 9.70 36.47 30.57
N MET A 4 9.30 36.97 29.38
CA MET A 4 9.01 38.38 29.21
C MET A 4 7.79 38.69 30.06
N GLN A 5 8.00 39.47 31.14
CA GLN A 5 6.92 40.13 31.90
C GLN A 5 6.30 41.15 30.95
N MET A 6 5.11 40.87 30.43
CA MET A 6 4.28 41.84 29.73
C MET A 6 3.40 42.49 30.78
N ASP A 7 3.74 43.73 31.17
CA ASP A 7 3.02 44.50 32.21
C ASP A 7 1.69 45.14 31.73
N ASP A 8 1.34 44.95 30.43
CA ASP A 8 0.11 45.55 29.89
C ASP A 8 -0.88 44.42 29.49
N PRO A 9 -2.05 44.32 30.18
CA PRO A 9 -3.04 43.29 29.92
C PRO A 9 -3.62 43.37 28.48
N VAL A 10 -3.60 44.53 27.85
CA VAL A 10 -4.08 44.71 26.48
C VAL A 10 -3.12 44.08 25.49
N GLN A 11 -1.82 44.22 25.68
CA GLN A 11 -0.79 43.58 24.85
C GLN A 11 -0.80 42.04 25.01
N ALA A 12 -1.04 41.56 26.21
CA ALA A 12 -1.18 40.12 26.47
C ALA A 12 -2.39 39.52 25.75
N GLN A 13 -3.53 40.23 25.74
CA GLN A 13 -4.71 39.79 24.99
C GLN A 13 -4.49 39.79 23.50
N GLN A 14 -3.87 40.84 22.93
CA GLN A 14 -3.55 40.90 21.52
C GLN A 14 -2.57 39.81 21.09
N ALA A 15 -1.58 39.48 21.93
CA ALA A 15 -0.65 38.39 21.67
C ALA A 15 -1.35 37.01 21.67
N LEU A 16 -2.30 36.79 22.60
CA LEU A 16 -3.13 35.58 22.65
C LEU A 16 -4.04 35.45 21.43
N GLU A 17 -4.68 36.53 21.00
CA GLU A 17 -5.52 36.53 19.81
C GLU A 17 -4.70 36.24 18.52
N LEU A 18 -3.50 36.82 18.42
CA LEU A 18 -2.61 36.56 17.30
C LEU A 18 -2.13 35.08 17.29
N GLN A 19 -1.79 34.51 18.44
CA GLN A 19 -1.44 33.09 18.56
C GLN A 19 -2.62 32.19 18.20
N ALA A 20 -3.83 32.52 18.65
CA ALA A 20 -5.04 31.78 18.28
C ALA A 20 -5.32 31.82 16.78
N GLN A 21 -5.12 32.96 16.14
CA GLN A 21 -5.27 33.11 14.69
C GLN A 21 -4.22 32.27 13.93
N GLN A 22 -2.95 32.34 14.36
CA GLN A 22 -1.87 31.53 13.76
C GLN A 22 -2.12 30.04 13.93
N ALA A 23 -2.59 29.61 15.10
CA ALA A 23 -2.96 28.22 15.35
C ALA A 23 -4.13 27.76 14.46
N ALA A 24 -5.15 28.61 14.29
CA ALA A 24 -6.29 28.33 13.42
C ALA A 24 -5.88 28.24 11.93
N GLU A 25 -4.98 29.09 11.48
CA GLU A 25 -4.44 29.02 10.10
C GLU A 25 -3.58 27.76 9.90
N ALA A 26 -2.75 27.42 10.89
CA ALA A 26 -1.94 26.19 10.85
C ALA A 26 -2.84 24.96 10.83
N ALA A 27 -3.90 24.92 11.62
CA ALA A 27 -4.89 23.83 11.64
C ALA A 27 -5.58 23.68 10.27
N LYS A 28 -6.00 24.77 9.64
CA LYS A 28 -6.60 24.76 8.28
C LYS A 28 -5.62 24.23 7.22
N LYS A 29 -4.36 24.65 7.28
CA LYS A 29 -3.31 24.14 6.38
C LYS A 29 -3.07 22.64 6.57
N MET A 30 -3.06 22.20 7.83
CA MET A 30 -2.89 20.79 8.18
C MET A 30 -4.09 19.95 7.74
N GLN A 31 -5.31 20.45 7.96
CA GLN A 31 -6.53 19.80 7.48
C GLN A 31 -6.48 19.60 5.96
N LYS A 32 -6.16 20.65 5.21
CA LYS A 32 -6.04 20.58 3.76
C LYS A 32 -4.96 19.59 3.32
N ALA A 33 -3.80 19.60 3.98
CA ALA A 33 -2.71 18.67 3.70
C ALA A 33 -3.07 17.20 3.95
N ILE A 34 -4.07 16.93 4.80
CA ILE A 34 -4.61 15.59 5.05
C ILE A 34 -5.73 15.26 4.04
N GLU A 35 -6.64 16.21 3.78
CA GLU A 35 -7.79 15.99 2.90
C GLU A 35 -7.37 15.76 1.43
N ASP A 36 -6.42 16.55 0.93
CA ASP A 36 -5.96 16.44 -0.47
C ASP A 36 -5.46 15.01 -0.81
N PRO A 37 -4.55 14.38 -0.02
CA PRO A 37 -4.14 12.99 -0.25
C PRO A 37 -5.27 11.97 -0.15
N LEU A 38 -6.24 12.16 0.76
CA LEU A 38 -7.39 11.26 0.90
C LEU A 38 -8.28 11.27 -0.34
N VAL A 39 -8.53 12.47 -0.90
CA VAL A 39 -9.29 12.61 -2.15
C VAL A 39 -8.52 12.01 -3.32
N GLU A 40 -7.23 12.32 -3.43
CA GLU A 40 -6.37 11.82 -4.51
C GLU A 40 -6.20 10.30 -4.50
N SER A 41 -6.18 9.67 -3.31
CA SER A 41 -6.10 8.21 -3.15
C SER A 41 -7.42 7.48 -3.36
N ASN A 42 -8.53 8.20 -3.63
CA ASN A 42 -9.87 7.63 -3.66
C ASN A 42 -10.27 6.92 -2.36
N TRP A 43 -9.71 7.38 -1.22
CA TRP A 43 -9.94 6.75 0.08
C TRP A 43 -11.42 6.60 0.42
N HIS A 44 -12.23 7.61 0.14
CA HIS A 44 -13.67 7.58 0.38
C HIS A 44 -14.40 6.49 -0.42
N GLY A 45 -13.98 6.24 -1.68
CA GLY A 45 -14.50 5.19 -2.52
C GLY A 45 -14.17 3.80 -1.97
N GLU A 46 -12.93 3.60 -1.56
CA GLU A 46 -12.46 2.34 -0.98
C GLU A 46 -13.16 2.04 0.37
N VAL A 47 -13.24 3.03 1.26
CA VAL A 47 -13.91 2.90 2.56
C VAL A 47 -15.39 2.57 2.40
N ARG A 48 -16.08 3.17 1.43
CA ARG A 48 -17.49 2.83 1.15
C ARG A 48 -17.66 1.35 0.85
N GLN A 49 -16.78 0.79 0.01
CA GLN A 49 -16.82 -0.64 -0.32
C GLN A 49 -16.48 -1.51 0.90
N VAL A 50 -15.54 -1.08 1.74
CA VAL A 50 -15.21 -1.76 3.01
C VAL A 50 -16.41 -1.80 3.96
N ILE A 51 -17.18 -0.71 4.06
CA ILE A 51 -18.41 -0.66 4.87
C ILE A 51 -19.47 -1.60 4.29
N GLU A 52 -19.60 -1.67 2.96
CA GLU A 52 -20.52 -2.61 2.30
C GLU A 52 -20.11 -4.07 2.57
N ASP A 53 -18.83 -4.39 2.55
CA ASP A 53 -18.32 -5.72 2.89
C ASP A 53 -18.59 -6.04 4.36
N ALA A 54 -18.33 -5.12 5.27
CA ALA A 54 -18.62 -5.29 6.69
C ALA A 54 -20.11 -5.53 6.95
N ALA A 55 -21.00 -4.86 6.22
CA ALA A 55 -22.43 -5.06 6.33
C ALA A 55 -22.88 -6.43 5.80
N ARG A 56 -22.20 -6.97 4.77
CA ARG A 56 -22.55 -8.26 4.13
C ARG A 56 -21.89 -9.47 4.79
N CYS A 57 -20.62 -9.33 5.16
CA CYS A 57 -19.76 -10.44 5.59
C CYS A 57 -19.40 -10.35 7.08
N GLY A 58 -19.77 -9.25 7.77
CA GLY A 58 -19.41 -8.99 9.16
C GLY A 58 -18.03 -8.37 9.34
N SER A 59 -17.22 -8.33 8.27
CA SER A 59 -15.87 -7.76 8.31
C SER A 59 -15.54 -7.08 7.00
N GLY A 60 -14.74 -6.02 7.04
CA GLY A 60 -14.24 -5.33 5.87
C GLY A 60 -12.77 -4.97 6.05
N VAL A 61 -11.97 -5.07 5.00
CA VAL A 61 -10.52 -4.92 5.05
C VAL A 61 -10.09 -3.75 4.18
N LEU A 62 -9.39 -2.78 4.80
CA LEU A 62 -8.75 -1.66 4.13
C LEU A 62 -7.24 -1.75 4.32
N LYS A 63 -6.50 -1.75 3.22
CA LYS A 63 -5.03 -1.68 3.21
C LYS A 63 -4.60 -0.25 2.90
N GLY A 64 -3.74 0.31 3.71
CA GLY A 64 -3.17 1.64 3.48
C GLY A 64 -2.87 2.39 4.77
N PRO A 65 -2.25 3.57 4.63
CA PRO A 65 -1.73 4.15 3.39
C PRO A 65 -0.44 3.47 2.91
N PHE A 66 -0.28 3.30 1.61
CA PHE A 66 0.95 2.80 0.99
C PHE A 66 1.37 3.70 -0.19
N PRO A 67 2.67 3.78 -0.50
CA PRO A 67 3.15 4.61 -1.59
C PRO A 67 2.74 4.02 -2.95
N VAL A 68 2.07 4.84 -3.76
CA VAL A 68 1.70 4.50 -5.14
C VAL A 68 2.40 5.46 -6.09
N MET A 69 3.12 4.91 -7.06
CA MET A 69 3.71 5.72 -8.12
C MET A 69 2.65 6.06 -9.17
N ARG A 70 2.38 7.33 -9.36
CA ARG A 70 1.46 7.83 -10.39
C ARG A 70 2.22 8.63 -11.43
N THR A 71 2.02 8.31 -12.69
CA THR A 71 2.54 9.11 -13.80
C THR A 71 1.52 10.18 -14.16
N VAL A 72 1.81 11.42 -13.82
CA VAL A 72 1.01 12.59 -14.20
C VAL A 72 1.53 13.12 -15.53
N ARG A 73 0.62 13.34 -16.48
CA ARG A 73 0.95 13.95 -17.76
C ARG A 73 0.60 15.44 -17.66
N MET A 74 1.63 16.27 -17.67
CA MET A 74 1.46 17.74 -17.70
C MET A 74 1.77 18.26 -19.10
N THR A 75 0.92 19.14 -19.60
CA THR A 75 1.20 19.86 -20.83
C THR A 75 1.89 21.18 -20.45
N ARG A 76 3.16 21.33 -20.84
CA ARG A 76 3.90 22.57 -20.67
C ARG A 76 3.99 23.29 -22.01
N GLU A 77 3.56 24.54 -22.03
CA GLU A 77 3.75 25.44 -23.18
C GLU A 77 5.06 26.20 -23.00
N ASP A 78 5.95 26.12 -23.98
CA ASP A 78 7.19 26.88 -24.00
C ASP A 78 6.86 28.33 -24.30
N PRO A 79 7.19 29.28 -23.40
CA PRO A 79 6.84 30.71 -23.59
C PRO A 79 7.50 31.33 -24.81
N ALA A 80 8.61 30.79 -25.30
CA ALA A 80 9.34 31.31 -26.47
C ALA A 80 8.80 30.80 -27.81
N THR A 81 8.48 29.50 -27.88
CA THR A 81 8.10 28.82 -29.13
C THR A 81 6.62 28.51 -29.25
N LYS A 82 5.84 28.68 -28.15
CA LYS A 82 4.42 28.30 -28.03
C LYS A 82 4.14 26.81 -28.34
N ILE A 83 5.16 26.00 -28.37
CA ILE A 83 5.03 24.55 -28.60
C ILE A 83 4.57 23.89 -27.30
N LYS A 84 3.48 23.13 -27.37
CA LYS A 84 2.98 22.33 -26.24
C LYS A 84 3.71 20.98 -26.18
N SER A 85 4.53 20.78 -25.19
CA SER A 85 5.18 19.51 -24.89
C SER A 85 4.47 18.78 -23.76
N GLN A 86 4.30 17.46 -23.88
CA GLN A 86 3.81 16.63 -22.79
C GLN A 86 4.99 16.12 -21.96
N ILE A 87 5.03 16.51 -20.70
CA ILE A 87 6.01 16.03 -19.72
C ILE A 87 5.32 14.96 -18.88
N LYS A 88 5.97 13.78 -18.75
CA LYS A 88 5.56 12.76 -17.79
C LYS A 88 6.31 13.01 -16.50
N LEU A 89 5.59 13.18 -15.43
CA LEU A 89 6.14 13.33 -14.08
C LEU A 89 5.68 12.12 -13.25
N ASP A 90 6.63 11.39 -12.71
CA ASP A 90 6.30 10.33 -11.79
C ASP A 90 6.30 10.89 -10.37
N GLU A 91 5.17 10.77 -9.70
CA GLU A 91 4.91 11.30 -8.37
C GLU A 91 4.47 10.17 -7.44
N ILE A 92 5.06 10.13 -6.25
CA ILE A 92 4.65 9.17 -5.21
C ILE A 92 3.52 9.79 -4.41
N LYS A 93 2.36 9.12 -4.38
CA LYS A 93 1.19 9.54 -3.61
C LYS A 93 0.76 8.42 -2.67
N PRO A 94 0.15 8.77 -1.52
CA PRO A 94 -0.46 7.76 -0.67
C PRO A 94 -1.63 7.12 -1.40
N GLY A 95 -1.73 5.80 -1.30
CA GLY A 95 -2.82 5.02 -1.84
C GLY A 95 -3.51 4.22 -0.74
N SER A 96 -4.77 3.92 -0.95
CA SER A 96 -5.53 2.99 -0.12
C SER A 96 -6.29 2.04 -1.05
N LYS A 97 -6.45 0.80 -0.62
CA LYS A 97 -7.10 -0.25 -1.40
C LYS A 97 -7.98 -1.10 -0.51
N ARG A 98 -9.22 -1.31 -0.93
CA ARG A 98 -10.07 -2.35 -0.36
C ARG A 98 -9.51 -3.71 -0.74
N ILE A 99 -9.40 -4.60 0.22
CA ILE A 99 -9.13 -6.03 0.00
C ILE A 99 -10.46 -6.78 0.13
N ASP A 100 -10.75 -7.62 -0.86
CA ASP A 100 -11.93 -8.47 -0.80
C ASP A 100 -11.80 -9.43 0.39
N PHE A 101 -12.83 -9.52 1.21
CA PHE A 101 -12.86 -10.34 2.41
C PHE A 101 -12.44 -11.81 2.14
N TRP A 102 -12.85 -12.38 1.02
CA TRP A 102 -12.51 -13.74 0.63
C TRP A 102 -11.07 -13.95 0.19
N ASN A 103 -10.33 -12.86 0.00
CA ASN A 103 -8.94 -12.87 -0.41
C ASN A 103 -7.97 -12.42 0.69
N PHE A 104 -8.48 -12.33 1.92
CA PHE A 104 -7.70 -11.92 3.08
C PHE A 104 -7.73 -12.98 4.16
N PHE A 105 -6.56 -13.46 4.56
CA PHE A 105 -6.37 -14.56 5.49
C PHE A 105 -5.45 -14.13 6.63
N PRO A 106 -6.03 -13.59 7.72
CA PRO A 106 -5.27 -13.22 8.91
C PRO A 106 -4.88 -14.48 9.70
N ASP A 107 -3.89 -14.34 10.58
CA ASP A 107 -3.56 -15.37 11.57
C ASP A 107 -4.80 -15.69 12.43
N PRO A 108 -5.24 -16.95 12.51
CA PRO A 108 -6.38 -17.32 13.35
C PRO A 108 -6.18 -16.98 14.84
N ALA A 109 -4.94 -16.81 15.28
CA ALA A 109 -4.61 -16.46 16.66
C ALA A 109 -4.75 -14.96 16.98
N CYS A 110 -4.99 -14.09 15.98
CA CYS A 110 -5.08 -12.64 16.18
C CYS A 110 -6.30 -12.19 16.99
N GLY A 111 -7.35 -13.03 17.07
CA GLY A 111 -8.59 -12.64 17.73
C GLY A 111 -9.32 -11.50 17.02
N GLU A 112 -9.74 -10.49 17.77
CA GLU A 112 -10.46 -9.32 17.25
C GLU A 112 -9.52 -8.27 16.62
N ASP A 113 -8.24 -8.28 17.00
CA ASP A 113 -7.24 -7.33 16.52
C ASP A 113 -6.19 -8.03 15.66
N ILE A 114 -6.18 -7.69 14.37
CA ILE A 114 -5.24 -8.24 13.39
C ILE A 114 -3.76 -7.98 13.76
N HIS A 115 -3.48 -6.91 14.51
CA HIS A 115 -2.11 -6.58 14.94
C HIS A 115 -1.55 -7.53 16.00
N ASN A 116 -2.42 -8.32 16.65
CA ASN A 116 -2.00 -9.36 17.58
C ASN A 116 -1.56 -10.65 16.86
N GLY A 117 -1.84 -10.76 15.57
CA GLY A 117 -1.45 -11.90 14.75
C GLY A 117 0.03 -11.86 14.34
N SER A 118 0.59 -13.04 14.09
CA SER A 118 1.97 -13.18 13.61
C SER A 118 2.11 -12.92 12.12
N TYR A 119 1.04 -13.09 11.36
CA TYR A 119 1.05 -12.93 9.91
C TYR A 119 -0.32 -12.61 9.31
N THR A 120 -0.28 -12.13 8.08
CA THR A 120 -1.45 -12.02 7.20
C THR A 120 -1.09 -12.45 5.79
N TRP A 121 -2.04 -13.12 5.11
CA TRP A 121 -1.94 -13.43 3.70
C TRP A 121 -3.02 -12.68 2.93
N GLU A 122 -2.63 -12.14 1.80
CA GLU A 122 -3.51 -11.51 0.83
C GLU A 122 -3.39 -12.24 -0.50
N ARG A 123 -4.52 -12.57 -1.13
CA ARG A 123 -4.57 -13.16 -2.46
C ARG A 123 -5.05 -12.13 -3.47
N GLU A 124 -4.34 -11.99 -4.57
CA GLU A 124 -4.75 -11.17 -5.70
C GLU A 124 -4.73 -11.98 -7.00
N TYR A 125 -5.64 -11.64 -7.90
CA TYR A 125 -5.64 -12.19 -9.26
C TYR A 125 -5.14 -11.12 -10.21
N ILE A 126 -4.04 -11.39 -10.89
CA ILE A 126 -3.38 -10.45 -11.79
C ILE A 126 -3.31 -10.99 -13.20
N GLY A 127 -3.61 -10.12 -14.17
CA GLY A 127 -3.52 -10.49 -15.58
C GLY A 127 -2.07 -10.47 -16.09
N LYS A 128 -1.84 -11.16 -17.20
CA LYS A 128 -0.52 -11.23 -17.89
C LYS A 128 0.10 -9.85 -18.17
N ARG A 129 -0.73 -8.82 -18.41
CA ARG A 129 -0.26 -7.46 -18.64
C ARG A 129 0.38 -6.87 -17.36
N GLN A 130 -0.27 -7.02 -16.21
CA GLN A 130 0.24 -6.53 -14.94
C GLN A 130 1.54 -7.24 -14.57
N LEU A 131 1.61 -8.55 -14.80
CA LEU A 131 2.82 -9.32 -14.57
C LEU A 131 4.01 -8.82 -15.44
N LYS A 132 3.73 -8.43 -16.70
CA LYS A 132 4.74 -7.81 -17.56
C LYS A 132 5.13 -6.39 -17.13
N GLU A 133 4.24 -5.65 -16.48
CA GLU A 133 4.55 -4.35 -15.91
C GLU A 133 5.46 -4.50 -14.67
N MET A 134 5.26 -5.54 -13.86
CA MET A 134 6.14 -5.86 -12.72
C MET A 134 7.58 -6.17 -13.14
N LEU A 135 7.81 -6.70 -14.35
CA LEU A 135 9.16 -6.90 -14.88
C LEU A 135 9.97 -5.61 -15.05
N LYS A 136 9.31 -4.45 -15.11
CA LYS A 136 9.98 -3.15 -15.22
C LYS A 136 10.49 -2.64 -13.88
N ASP A 137 9.91 -3.14 -12.79
CA ASP A 137 10.30 -2.79 -11.43
C ASP A 137 11.48 -3.67 -10.99
N GLN A 138 12.54 -3.02 -10.52
CA GLN A 138 13.77 -3.70 -10.07
C GLN A 138 13.60 -4.39 -8.71
N SER A 139 12.50 -4.14 -8.01
CA SER A 139 12.23 -4.74 -6.71
C SER A 139 11.76 -6.20 -6.78
N TYR A 140 11.43 -6.69 -7.97
CA TYR A 140 10.99 -8.05 -8.22
C TYR A 140 12.07 -8.90 -8.88
N ASP A 141 12.12 -10.18 -8.56
CA ASP A 141 12.99 -11.14 -9.24
C ASP A 141 12.50 -11.38 -10.66
N LYS A 142 13.31 -10.94 -11.63
CA LYS A 142 12.96 -11.02 -13.06
C LYS A 142 13.00 -12.45 -13.61
N GLU A 143 13.89 -13.27 -13.07
CA GLU A 143 14.04 -14.66 -13.53
C GLU A 143 12.82 -15.47 -13.12
N GLU A 144 12.40 -15.35 -11.87
CA GLU A 144 11.21 -16.03 -11.35
C GLU A 144 9.92 -15.51 -11.99
N LEU A 145 9.82 -14.20 -12.25
CA LEU A 145 8.68 -13.63 -12.98
C LEU A 145 8.60 -14.15 -14.43
N LEU A 146 9.73 -14.27 -15.11
CA LEU A 146 9.76 -14.85 -16.46
C LEU A 146 9.44 -16.34 -16.45
N ALA A 147 9.86 -17.06 -15.42
CA ALA A 147 9.51 -18.47 -15.25
C ALA A 147 8.00 -18.63 -15.03
N ALA A 148 7.39 -17.82 -14.16
CA ALA A 148 5.95 -17.80 -13.95
C ALA A 148 5.17 -17.48 -15.24
N LEU A 149 5.66 -16.51 -16.04
CA LEU A 149 5.06 -16.17 -17.35
C LEU A 149 5.14 -17.32 -18.36
N ARG A 150 6.21 -18.14 -18.33
CA ARG A 150 6.38 -19.30 -19.23
C ARG A 150 5.48 -20.45 -18.81
N GLU A 151 5.31 -20.69 -17.52
CA GLU A 151 4.41 -21.72 -17.00
C GLU A 151 2.94 -21.41 -17.28
N GLY A 152 2.61 -20.12 -17.35
CA GLY A 152 1.23 -19.68 -17.50
C GLY A 152 0.48 -19.69 -16.15
N PRO A 153 -0.81 -19.34 -16.15
CA PRO A 153 -1.65 -19.36 -14.98
C PRO A 153 -1.74 -20.77 -14.38
N ALA A 154 -1.63 -20.88 -13.07
CA ALA A 154 -1.83 -22.16 -12.39
C ALA A 154 -3.20 -22.73 -12.73
N LYS A 155 -3.27 -24.03 -13.07
CA LYS A 155 -4.55 -24.69 -13.31
C LYS A 155 -5.37 -24.64 -12.03
N THR A 156 -6.61 -24.17 -12.14
CA THR A 156 -7.54 -24.13 -11.01
C THR A 156 -7.67 -25.54 -10.42
N ARG A 157 -7.42 -25.67 -9.13
CA ARG A 157 -7.80 -26.89 -8.40
C ARG A 157 -9.32 -27.02 -8.47
N GLU A 158 -9.82 -28.18 -8.81
CA GLU A 158 -11.26 -28.47 -8.80
C GLU A 158 -11.82 -28.21 -7.40
N GLY A 159 -12.75 -27.27 -7.28
CA GLY A 159 -13.39 -26.94 -6.01
C GLY A 159 -13.97 -25.53 -5.96
N THR A 160 -14.31 -25.10 -4.77
CA THR A 160 -14.97 -23.82 -4.46
C THR A 160 -14.16 -22.58 -4.91
N GLU A 161 -12.86 -22.73 -5.10
CA GLU A 161 -11.95 -21.66 -5.51
C GLU A 161 -12.18 -21.19 -6.95
N ALA A 162 -12.73 -22.05 -7.82
CA ALA A 162 -13.06 -21.70 -9.21
C ALA A 162 -14.08 -20.55 -9.32
N VAL A 163 -14.90 -20.36 -8.29
CA VAL A 163 -15.95 -19.33 -8.26
C VAL A 163 -15.37 -17.92 -8.15
N TYR A 164 -14.18 -17.76 -7.61
CA TYR A 164 -13.55 -16.45 -7.35
C TYR A 164 -12.59 -16.00 -8.44
N ARG A 165 -12.26 -16.86 -9.40
CA ARG A 165 -11.47 -16.48 -10.58
C ARG A 165 -12.35 -15.72 -11.56
N ARG A 166 -11.88 -14.56 -11.99
CA ARG A 166 -12.56 -13.77 -13.05
C ARG A 166 -12.29 -14.35 -14.44
N SER A 167 -11.16 -15.00 -14.64
CA SER A 167 -10.72 -15.52 -15.94
C SER A 167 -9.65 -16.61 -15.76
N ASP A 168 -9.63 -17.61 -16.65
CA ASP A 168 -8.60 -18.65 -16.69
C ASP A 168 -7.19 -18.13 -17.08
N ASP A 169 -7.11 -16.87 -17.53
CA ASP A 169 -5.85 -16.22 -17.90
C ASP A 169 -5.24 -15.39 -16.76
N GLU A 170 -5.79 -15.46 -15.56
CA GLU A 170 -5.30 -14.73 -14.39
C GLU A 170 -4.35 -15.57 -13.55
N TYR A 171 -3.24 -14.94 -13.15
CA TYR A 171 -2.27 -15.52 -12.24
C TYR A 171 -2.70 -15.25 -10.80
N GLU A 172 -2.56 -16.25 -9.95
CA GLU A 172 -2.79 -16.13 -8.54
C GLU A 172 -1.52 -15.63 -7.85
N MET A 173 -1.61 -14.45 -7.24
CA MET A 173 -0.52 -13.82 -6.51
C MET A 173 -0.86 -13.82 -5.02
N TRP A 174 0.07 -14.32 -4.21
CA TRP A 174 -0.01 -14.32 -2.77
C TRP A 174 0.98 -13.31 -2.18
N ILE A 175 0.49 -12.49 -1.26
CA ILE A 175 1.29 -11.50 -0.56
C ILE A 175 1.25 -11.85 0.92
N PHE A 176 2.40 -12.13 1.48
CA PHE A 176 2.61 -12.39 2.90
C PHE A 176 3.11 -11.13 3.60
N HIS A 177 2.55 -10.83 4.76
CA HIS A 177 3.06 -9.84 5.68
C HIS A 177 3.09 -10.48 7.07
N GLY A 178 4.24 -10.49 7.73
CA GLY A 178 4.33 -11.07 9.06
C GLY A 178 5.76 -11.36 9.48
N HIS A 179 5.89 -12.17 10.53
CA HIS A 179 7.17 -12.59 11.04
C HIS A 179 7.53 -13.97 10.47
N CYS A 180 8.68 -14.06 9.84
CA CYS A 180 9.24 -15.29 9.31
C CYS A 180 10.44 -15.74 10.15
N MET A 181 10.58 -17.05 10.33
CA MET A 181 11.80 -17.61 10.89
C MET A 181 12.93 -17.59 9.86
N ARG A 182 14.15 -17.36 10.32
CA ARG A 182 15.38 -17.38 9.49
C ARG A 182 15.43 -18.63 8.60
N GLN A 183 15.15 -19.79 9.16
CA GLN A 183 15.15 -21.07 8.43
C GLN A 183 14.15 -21.10 7.27
N GLN A 184 12.97 -20.48 7.45
CA GLN A 184 11.94 -20.41 6.40
C GLN A 184 12.40 -19.54 5.23
N LEU A 185 13.02 -18.38 5.53
CA LEU A 185 13.55 -17.47 4.51
C LEU A 185 14.72 -18.10 3.75
N GLN A 186 15.61 -18.79 4.44
CA GLN A 186 16.71 -19.54 3.80
C GLN A 186 16.19 -20.67 2.90
N ALA A 187 15.13 -21.38 3.33
CA ALA A 187 14.51 -22.43 2.52
C ALA A 187 13.85 -21.86 1.24
N MET A 188 13.43 -20.59 1.26
CA MET A 188 12.92 -19.87 0.09
C MET A 188 14.04 -19.26 -0.78
N GLY A 189 15.31 -19.46 -0.44
CA GLY A 189 16.44 -18.97 -1.21
C GLY A 189 16.86 -17.53 -0.88
N VAL A 190 16.35 -16.93 0.21
CA VAL A 190 16.74 -15.58 0.63
C VAL A 190 18.11 -15.65 1.30
N ALA A 191 19.07 -14.87 0.77
CA ALA A 191 20.38 -14.71 1.39
C ALA A 191 20.25 -13.81 2.62
N LEU A 192 20.66 -14.32 3.78
CA LEU A 192 20.61 -13.62 5.06
C LEU A 192 22.00 -13.50 5.66
N ASP A 193 22.31 -12.34 6.24
CA ASP A 193 23.53 -12.12 6.98
C ASP A 193 23.52 -12.91 8.32
N ASP A 194 24.70 -13.23 8.86
CA ASP A 194 24.82 -14.03 10.07
C ASP A 194 24.31 -13.34 11.33
N ASP A 195 24.25 -12.01 11.34
CA ASP A 195 23.79 -11.19 12.47
C ASP A 195 22.28 -10.98 12.54
N VAL A 196 21.50 -11.63 11.67
CA VAL A 196 20.05 -11.43 11.60
C VAL A 196 19.33 -12.26 12.66
N ASP A 197 18.33 -11.67 13.30
CA ASP A 197 17.51 -12.30 14.33
C ASP A 197 16.88 -13.63 13.85
N GLU A 198 16.62 -14.53 14.77
CA GLU A 198 15.99 -15.81 14.48
C GLU A 198 14.58 -15.67 13.91
N GLN A 199 13.90 -14.56 14.26
CA GLN A 199 12.58 -14.20 13.74
C GLN A 199 12.57 -12.72 13.35
N MET A 200 12.11 -12.41 12.13
CA MET A 200 12.11 -11.06 11.61
C MET A 200 10.84 -10.73 10.83
N PRO A 201 10.43 -9.45 10.80
CA PRO A 201 9.33 -9.03 9.95
C PRO A 201 9.74 -9.17 8.48
N ALA A 202 8.87 -9.76 7.69
CA ALA A 202 9.10 -9.97 6.26
C ALA A 202 7.83 -9.73 5.46
N MET A 203 8.01 -9.23 4.24
CA MET A 203 6.98 -9.19 3.22
C MET A 203 7.45 -10.07 2.05
N ALA A 204 6.67 -11.09 1.72
CA ALA A 204 6.96 -11.98 0.61
C ALA A 204 5.82 -11.93 -0.42
N VAL A 205 6.18 -11.94 -1.70
CA VAL A 205 5.23 -12.01 -2.82
C VAL A 205 5.52 -13.25 -3.64
N MET A 206 4.51 -14.07 -3.84
CA MET A 206 4.61 -15.33 -4.54
C MET A 206 3.62 -15.41 -5.70
N ILE A 207 4.01 -16.03 -6.79
CA ILE A 207 3.15 -16.36 -7.95
C ILE A 207 3.41 -17.81 -8.34
N ASN A 208 2.37 -18.63 -8.45
CA ASN A 208 2.49 -20.04 -8.81
C ASN A 208 3.55 -20.78 -7.98
N ASP A 209 3.54 -20.62 -6.67
CA ASP A 209 4.50 -21.20 -5.72
C ASP A 209 5.96 -20.70 -5.89
N ARG A 210 6.20 -19.65 -6.69
CA ARG A 210 7.51 -19.02 -6.86
C ARG A 210 7.59 -17.73 -6.07
N LEU A 211 8.67 -17.58 -5.31
CA LEU A 211 8.97 -16.34 -4.60
C LEU A 211 9.50 -15.30 -5.61
N ILE A 212 8.75 -14.23 -5.82
CA ILE A 212 9.12 -13.17 -6.77
C ILE A 212 9.63 -11.90 -6.10
N LYS A 213 9.39 -11.74 -4.80
CA LYS A 213 9.90 -10.62 -4.00
C LYS A 213 9.91 -11.01 -2.53
N CYS A 214 11.01 -10.66 -1.86
CA CYS A 214 11.09 -10.69 -0.40
C CYS A 214 11.73 -9.39 0.08
N VAL A 215 11.12 -8.77 1.08
CA VAL A 215 11.59 -7.56 1.75
C VAL A 215 11.60 -7.85 3.24
N LEU A 216 12.73 -7.55 3.89
CA LEU A 216 12.98 -7.71 5.32
C LEU A 216 12.94 -6.35 6.00
#